data_e5ad7c6d266e326b0c28341f0843924c
#
_entry.id   e5ad7c6d266e326b0c28341f0843924c
#
_cell.length_a   1.000
_cell.length_b   1.000
_cell.length_c   1.000
_cell.angle_alpha   90.00
_cell.angle_beta   90.00
_cell.angle_gamma   90.00
#
_symmetry.space_group_name_H-M   'P 1'
#
loop_
_entity.id
_entity.type
_entity.pdbx_description
1 polymer ?
#
loop_
_entity_poly.entity_id
_entity_poly.type
_entity_poly.pdbx_seq_one_letter_code
_entity_poly.pdbx_strand_id
1 'polypeptide(L)'
;MMLGRDPPAPVHEGGGLTAAGLAALEIDDVVWAWLTIAHTCDAGSCYNRATLPSSDQSTCMSRPPAVSGPRPSWRHSLWPSPHEQLIARRYLIRYRQSRWLNALAVLSVLITLSIEAYYFLLPGQKTFLMGMVALIAPLCSIIAVLLTALSVFSTVAVVGVVLGVAALTVVMAVTSGFQGEIRNRVIGLNAHVLVLKYGLDFQEYDETMQKLLAQPAVKAASPFVYHEMLLAKDGFRTAGVLVKGIDIQRAPAVLDMQRWLLPEPDGRPPSLSALGIDQAPRDGGPPLPGLLVGRELARRLKLQTGERVRLVSPLVGLDWTGEGTPARRSEDPPRVQEFRVAGIFSAGFDEYDRRLLMVTLPKAQELVGLGNTVTGIELRLADSQVDAARRVGDKLVQFLGGPPFRSVDWEELNHNLFTALRLQKAVLTLVLFLIILVAACNIVASLTLLVVEKTREVAILRAMGMSAPSVASVFRAAGMGIGLLGTSLGLVMGLLTCALVRRLGYLLDAKVYMIDHLPTDVSWAEVAFIGGMTLLICLLSTLYPALRAARLRPADGLRMD
;
A
#
# COMPACT_ATOMS: atom_id res chain seq x y z
N MET A 1 -53.17 -30.15 -31.31
CA MET A 1 -53.14 -31.06 -30.15
C MET A 1 -52.12 -30.48 -29.17
N MET A 2 -52.64 -29.92 -28.13
CA MET A 2 -51.97 -29.30 -26.98
C MET A 2 -51.04 -30.28 -26.26
N LEU A 3 -49.93 -29.81 -25.76
CA LEU A 3 -49.40 -30.18 -24.45
C LEU A 3 -48.32 -29.12 -24.06
N GLY A 4 -48.63 -28.45 -22.98
CA GLY A 4 -47.82 -27.41 -22.38
C GLY A 4 -46.51 -27.93 -21.76
N ARG A 5 -45.53 -27.11 -21.74
CA ARG A 5 -44.34 -27.21 -20.87
C ARG A 5 -44.21 -25.96 -20.05
N ASP A 6 -44.24 -26.16 -18.75
CA ASP A 6 -43.99 -25.14 -17.75
C ASP A 6 -42.58 -24.56 -17.88
N PRO A 7 -42.38 -23.28 -17.53
CA PRO A 7 -41.05 -22.65 -17.50
C PRO A 7 -40.25 -23.15 -16.29
N PRO A 8 -38.92 -23.31 -16.41
CA PRO A 8 -38.08 -23.67 -15.27
C PRO A 8 -37.95 -22.50 -14.28
N ALA A 9 -37.91 -22.87 -13.01
CA ALA A 9 -37.72 -21.97 -11.88
C ALA A 9 -36.38 -21.17 -11.97
N PRO A 10 -36.32 -19.96 -11.40
CA PRO A 10 -35.11 -19.15 -11.44
C PRO A 10 -34.05 -19.76 -10.52
N VAL A 11 -32.88 -19.97 -11.09
CA VAL A 11 -31.65 -20.30 -10.37
C VAL A 11 -31.23 -19.09 -9.57
N HIS A 12 -31.13 -19.21 -8.24
CA HIS A 12 -30.49 -18.26 -7.37
C HIS A 12 -29.00 -18.16 -7.71
N GLU A 13 -28.63 -17.16 -8.49
CA GLU A 13 -27.23 -16.73 -8.59
C GLU A 13 -26.84 -16.06 -7.26
N GLY A 14 -25.84 -16.64 -6.62
CA GLY A 14 -25.20 -16.08 -5.45
C GLY A 14 -24.60 -14.72 -5.75
N GLY A 15 -25.17 -13.66 -5.18
CA GLY A 15 -24.68 -12.30 -5.29
C GLY A 15 -23.30 -12.18 -4.66
N GLY A 16 -22.28 -12.17 -5.50
CA GLY A 16 -20.94 -11.72 -5.14
C GLY A 16 -21.00 -10.23 -4.81
N LEU A 17 -20.64 -9.86 -3.58
CA LEU A 17 -20.43 -8.47 -3.17
C LEU A 17 -19.36 -7.85 -4.06
N THR A 18 -19.77 -6.96 -4.94
CA THR A 18 -18.85 -6.18 -5.77
C THR A 18 -18.13 -5.14 -4.91
N ALA A 19 -16.85 -4.92 -5.21
CA ALA A 19 -15.98 -3.96 -4.51
C ALA A 19 -16.54 -2.51 -4.47
N ALA A 20 -17.52 -2.18 -5.29
CA ALA A 20 -18.24 -0.91 -5.28
C ALA A 20 -19.23 -0.78 -4.11
N GLY A 21 -19.73 -1.89 -3.55
CA GLY A 21 -20.65 -1.88 -2.40
C GLY A 21 -19.97 -1.60 -1.06
N LEU A 22 -18.65 -1.84 -0.97
CA LEU A 22 -17.88 -1.59 0.27
C LEU A 22 -17.43 -0.13 0.43
N ALA A 23 -17.44 0.66 -0.64
CA ALA A 23 -17.07 2.08 -0.59
C ALA A 23 -18.23 3.03 -0.20
N ALA A 24 -19.46 2.50 -0.08
CA ALA A 24 -20.67 3.27 0.21
C ALA A 24 -21.26 2.97 1.60
N LEU A 25 -20.53 2.28 2.49
CA LEU A 25 -20.91 2.18 3.89
C LEU A 25 -20.65 3.55 4.54
N GLU A 26 -21.70 4.32 4.72
CA GLU A 26 -21.67 5.54 5.52
C GLU A 26 -21.24 5.21 6.95
N ILE A 27 -20.49 6.12 7.55
CA ILE A 27 -19.97 6.00 8.94
C ILE A 27 -21.10 5.70 9.93
N ASP A 28 -22.32 6.13 9.63
CA ASP A 28 -23.52 5.88 10.45
C ASP A 28 -23.90 4.40 10.52
N ASP A 29 -23.73 3.62 9.46
CA ASP A 29 -24.06 2.18 9.45
C ASP A 29 -23.11 1.37 10.32
N VAL A 30 -21.85 1.75 10.38
CA VAL A 30 -20.85 1.12 11.26
C VAL A 30 -21.13 1.46 12.72
N VAL A 31 -21.55 2.69 13.00
CA VAL A 31 -21.93 3.13 14.36
C VAL A 31 -23.20 2.41 14.83
N TRP A 32 -24.19 2.23 13.96
CA TRP A 32 -25.41 1.48 14.27
C TRP A 32 -25.16 -0.01 14.44
N ALA A 33 -24.31 -0.64 13.64
CA ALA A 33 -23.90 -2.02 13.83
C ALA A 33 -23.19 -2.22 15.19
N TRP A 34 -22.35 -1.26 15.60
CA TRP A 34 -21.67 -1.28 16.91
C TRP A 34 -22.63 -1.10 18.09
N LEU A 35 -23.62 -0.19 17.97
CA LEU A 35 -24.67 0.01 18.95
C LEU A 35 -25.57 -1.24 19.08
N THR A 36 -25.84 -1.94 17.99
CA THR A 36 -26.63 -3.18 17.97
C THR A 36 -25.88 -4.33 18.64
N ILE A 37 -24.57 -4.47 18.41
CA ILE A 37 -23.73 -5.47 19.08
C ILE A 37 -23.65 -5.17 20.60
N ALA A 38 -23.55 -3.91 20.99
CA ALA A 38 -23.55 -3.51 22.40
C ALA A 38 -24.90 -3.79 23.07
N HIS A 39 -26.02 -3.75 22.34
CA HIS A 39 -27.36 -4.07 22.87
C HIS A 39 -27.61 -5.58 22.98
N THR A 40 -27.00 -6.40 22.13
CA THR A 40 -27.17 -7.86 22.19
C THR A 40 -26.35 -8.53 23.30
N CYS A 41 -25.31 -7.86 23.82
CA CYS A 41 -24.58 -8.35 25.00
C CYS A 41 -25.31 -8.13 26.34
N ASP A 42 -26.38 -7.33 26.39
CA ASP A 42 -27.17 -7.08 27.61
C ASP A 42 -28.38 -8.03 27.77
N ALA A 43 -28.58 -8.98 26.83
CA ALA A 43 -29.68 -9.96 26.84
C ALA A 43 -29.46 -11.16 27.78
N GLY A 44 -28.46 -11.11 28.66
CA GLY A 44 -28.20 -12.15 29.68
C GLY A 44 -29.05 -12.08 30.96
N SER A 45 -30.01 -11.14 31.06
CA SER A 45 -30.81 -10.93 32.31
C SER A 45 -32.32 -11.17 32.14
N CYS A 46 -32.75 -12.04 31.25
CA CYS A 46 -34.14 -12.47 31.13
C CYS A 46 -34.33 -13.96 31.42
N TYR A 47 -33.87 -14.43 32.56
CA TYR A 47 -34.31 -15.73 33.10
C TYR A 47 -34.62 -15.58 34.58
N ASN A 48 -35.89 -15.27 34.90
CA ASN A 48 -36.67 -15.61 36.06
C ASN A 48 -37.80 -14.58 36.31
N ARG A 49 -38.89 -14.74 35.60
CA ARG A 49 -40.22 -14.29 36.07
C ARG A 49 -41.31 -15.10 35.39
N ALA A 50 -41.47 -16.31 35.86
CA ALA A 50 -42.73 -17.00 35.71
C ALA A 50 -43.09 -17.60 37.09
N THR A 51 -44.35 -17.42 37.46
CA THR A 51 -45.08 -17.93 38.62
C THR A 51 -45.06 -17.09 39.88
N LEU A 52 -46.12 -16.30 40.06
CA LEU A 52 -46.98 -16.30 41.25
C LEU A 52 -48.30 -15.52 40.96
N PRO A 53 -49.44 -15.93 41.51
CA PRO A 53 -50.78 -15.51 41.10
C PRO A 53 -51.28 -14.26 41.77
N SER A 54 -52.31 -13.69 41.13
CA SER A 54 -53.18 -12.58 41.59
C SER A 54 -53.76 -12.71 42.96
N SER A 55 -53.65 -11.70 43.79
CA SER A 55 -54.74 -11.12 44.63
C SER A 55 -54.16 -9.96 45.44
N ASP A 56 -54.68 -8.85 45.30
CA ASP A 56 -55.29 -7.86 46.20
C ASP A 56 -55.03 -6.42 45.73
N GLN A 57 -56.16 -5.81 45.49
CA GLN A 57 -56.36 -4.38 45.28
C GLN A 57 -56.27 -3.64 46.58
N SER A 58 -55.97 -2.35 46.45
CA SER A 58 -56.20 -1.26 47.42
C SER A 58 -55.07 -0.98 48.41
N THR A 59 -54.25 -0.01 48.04
CA THR A 59 -54.03 1.17 48.89
C THR A 59 -53.37 2.27 48.01
N CYS A 60 -54.15 3.32 47.74
CA CYS A 60 -53.67 4.60 47.21
C CYS A 60 -52.70 5.23 48.22
N MET A 61 -51.38 5.13 47.99
CA MET A 61 -50.42 6.01 48.63
C MET A 61 -50.04 7.12 47.68
N SER A 62 -50.40 8.34 48.06
CA SER A 62 -50.08 9.60 47.40
C SER A 62 -48.62 9.70 47.04
N ARG A 63 -48.34 9.97 45.76
CA ARG A 63 -46.98 10.34 45.24
C ARG A 63 -46.52 11.57 46.06
N PRO A 64 -45.26 11.53 46.57
CA PRO A 64 -44.65 12.75 47.09
C PRO A 64 -44.41 13.71 45.91
N PRO A 65 -44.48 15.04 46.14
CA PRO A 65 -44.29 16.02 45.08
C PRO A 65 -42.92 15.87 44.44
N ALA A 66 -42.90 15.90 43.10
CA ALA A 66 -41.67 15.89 42.33
C ALA A 66 -40.84 17.10 42.74
N VAL A 67 -39.74 16.88 43.45
CA VAL A 67 -38.70 17.88 43.66
C VAL A 67 -38.12 18.18 42.29
N SER A 68 -38.44 19.37 41.76
CA SER A 68 -37.84 19.92 40.57
C SER A 68 -36.40 20.31 40.89
N GLY A 69 -35.50 19.32 40.91
CA GLY A 69 -34.06 19.58 40.85
C GLY A 69 -33.71 20.22 39.52
N PRO A 70 -32.71 21.13 39.50
CA PRO A 70 -32.30 21.79 38.28
C PRO A 70 -31.94 20.73 37.22
N ARG A 71 -32.56 20.82 36.05
CA ARG A 71 -32.24 19.94 34.88
C ARG A 71 -30.74 20.00 34.64
N PRO A 72 -30.02 18.87 34.58
CA PRO A 72 -28.60 18.89 34.31
C PRO A 72 -28.37 19.54 32.95
N SER A 73 -27.71 20.70 32.95
CA SER A 73 -27.26 21.34 31.73
C SER A 73 -26.25 20.43 31.08
N TRP A 74 -26.55 19.91 29.90
CA TRP A 74 -25.68 19.03 29.09
C TRP A 74 -24.39 19.71 28.57
N ARG A 75 -24.10 20.90 29.08
CA ARG A 75 -22.89 21.68 28.79
C ARG A 75 -21.76 21.44 29.79
N HIS A 76 -21.54 20.19 30.22
CA HIS A 76 -20.26 19.88 30.86
C HIS A 76 -19.21 19.73 29.78
N SER A 77 -18.15 20.52 29.89
CA SER A 77 -17.00 20.55 28.96
C SER A 77 -16.57 19.13 28.63
N LEU A 78 -16.26 18.88 27.35
CA LEU A 78 -15.70 17.60 26.86
C LEU A 78 -14.39 17.24 27.60
N TRP A 79 -13.78 18.19 28.29
CA TRP A 79 -12.53 18.03 29.04
C TRP A 79 -12.84 17.79 30.52
N PRO A 80 -12.18 16.77 31.13
CA PRO A 80 -12.31 16.47 32.54
C PRO A 80 -11.72 17.62 33.40
N SER A 81 -12.38 17.93 34.52
CA SER A 81 -11.88 18.91 35.47
C SER A 81 -10.54 18.47 36.11
N PRO A 82 -9.71 19.38 36.64
CA PRO A 82 -8.42 19.02 37.22
C PRO A 82 -8.48 17.93 38.29
N HIS A 83 -9.51 17.93 39.11
CA HIS A 83 -9.71 16.88 40.16
C HIS A 83 -10.10 15.54 39.53
N GLU A 84 -10.89 15.51 38.47
CA GLU A 84 -11.23 14.29 37.73
C GLU A 84 -10.00 13.68 37.04
N GLN A 85 -9.13 14.52 36.48
CA GLN A 85 -7.85 14.08 35.90
C GLN A 85 -6.93 13.49 36.97
N LEU A 86 -6.90 14.06 38.16
CA LEU A 86 -6.06 13.57 39.26
C LEU A 86 -6.55 12.19 39.74
N ILE A 87 -7.87 11.99 39.85
CA ILE A 87 -8.45 10.69 40.19
C ILE A 87 -8.17 9.68 39.07
N ALA A 88 -8.37 10.04 37.80
CA ALA A 88 -8.07 9.18 36.66
C ALA A 88 -6.61 8.72 36.64
N ARG A 89 -5.66 9.65 36.87
CA ARG A 89 -4.24 9.32 36.98
C ARG A 89 -3.95 8.34 38.11
N ARG A 90 -4.60 8.52 39.27
CA ARG A 90 -4.46 7.61 40.44
C ARG A 90 -4.97 6.21 40.15
N TYR A 91 -6.03 6.05 39.34
CA TYR A 91 -6.55 4.75 38.94
C TYR A 91 -5.62 3.99 37.98
N LEU A 92 -4.87 4.72 37.16
CA LEU A 92 -3.93 4.11 36.22
C LEU A 92 -2.62 3.67 36.90
N ILE A 93 -2.15 4.44 37.90
CA ILE A 93 -0.83 4.25 38.54
C ILE A 93 -0.93 3.20 39.65
N ARG A 94 0.07 2.33 39.70
CA ARG A 94 0.23 1.33 40.76
C ARG A 94 0.76 1.97 42.03
N TYR A 95 0.01 1.85 43.15
CA TYR A 95 0.39 2.48 44.43
C TYR A 95 1.57 1.80 45.14
N ARG A 96 1.78 0.47 44.92
CA ARG A 96 2.84 -0.29 45.58
C ARG A 96 3.92 -0.73 44.59
N GLN A 97 5.01 0.03 44.53
CA GLN A 97 6.16 -0.30 43.70
C GLN A 97 7.00 -1.41 44.36
N SER A 98 7.25 -2.49 43.61
CA SER A 98 8.19 -3.54 44.01
C SER A 98 9.60 -3.13 43.59
N ARG A 99 10.57 -3.12 44.53
CA ARG A 99 11.98 -2.82 44.23
C ARG A 99 12.57 -3.74 43.15
N TRP A 100 12.16 -5.00 43.15
CA TRP A 100 12.58 -5.98 42.14
C TRP A 100 12.08 -5.66 40.73
N LEU A 101 10.82 -5.22 40.58
CA LEU A 101 10.29 -4.83 39.28
C LEU A 101 11.00 -3.58 38.74
N ASN A 102 11.31 -2.61 39.59
CA ASN A 102 12.06 -1.43 39.19
C ASN A 102 13.48 -1.80 38.72
N ALA A 103 14.17 -2.70 39.44
CA ALA A 103 15.49 -3.19 39.06
C ALA A 103 15.46 -3.93 37.70
N LEU A 104 14.46 -4.78 37.49
CA LEU A 104 14.26 -5.47 36.21
C LEU A 104 13.98 -4.49 35.06
N ALA A 105 13.16 -3.48 35.30
CA ALA A 105 12.87 -2.46 34.28
C ALA A 105 14.12 -1.65 33.91
N VAL A 106 14.90 -1.21 34.90
CA VAL A 106 16.17 -0.50 34.63
C VAL A 106 17.14 -1.39 33.85
N LEU A 107 17.27 -2.66 34.26
CA LEU A 107 18.12 -3.63 33.58
C LEU A 107 17.67 -3.85 32.12
N SER A 108 16.38 -4.03 31.87
CA SER A 108 15.84 -4.20 30.52
C SER A 108 16.08 -2.98 29.63
N VAL A 109 15.95 -1.77 30.18
CA VAL A 109 16.26 -0.52 29.45
C VAL A 109 17.74 -0.44 29.09
N LEU A 110 18.63 -0.76 30.04
CA LEU A 110 20.07 -0.76 29.79
C LEU A 110 20.48 -1.80 28.73
N ILE A 111 19.91 -2.99 28.78
CA ILE A 111 20.13 -4.02 27.76
C ILE A 111 19.66 -3.54 26.40
N THR A 112 18.45 -2.98 26.31
CA THR A 112 17.91 -2.45 25.05
C THR A 112 18.79 -1.35 24.48
N LEU A 113 19.18 -0.36 25.31
CA LEU A 113 20.06 0.72 24.89
C LEU A 113 21.43 0.19 24.42
N SER A 114 21.97 -0.83 25.08
CA SER A 114 23.23 -1.45 24.68
C SER A 114 23.10 -2.16 23.32
N ILE A 115 22.01 -2.89 23.10
CA ILE A 115 21.71 -3.58 21.83
C ILE A 115 21.55 -2.55 20.71
N GLU A 116 20.75 -1.52 20.92
CA GLU A 116 20.53 -0.45 19.94
C GLU A 116 21.81 0.32 19.65
N ALA A 117 22.58 0.69 20.69
CA ALA A 117 23.87 1.38 20.52
C ALA A 117 24.85 0.52 19.71
N TYR A 118 24.95 -0.78 20.01
CA TYR A 118 25.76 -1.72 19.23
C TYR A 118 25.31 -1.73 17.76
N TYR A 119 24.00 -1.75 17.54
CA TYR A 119 23.41 -1.80 16.20
C TYR A 119 23.65 -0.52 15.39
N PHE A 120 23.58 0.65 16.05
CA PHE A 120 23.74 1.95 15.40
C PHE A 120 25.20 2.39 15.26
N LEU A 121 26.08 2.06 16.18
CA LEU A 121 27.44 2.57 16.22
C LEU A 121 28.47 1.71 15.51
N LEU A 122 28.31 0.39 15.50
CA LEU A 122 29.32 -0.52 14.94
C LEU A 122 28.98 -0.95 13.51
N PRO A 123 29.81 -0.63 12.51
CA PRO A 123 29.70 -1.15 11.15
C PRO A 123 30.23 -2.59 11.12
N GLY A 124 29.38 -3.58 10.92
CA GLY A 124 29.78 -5.00 10.82
C GLY A 124 28.72 -5.83 10.10
N GLN A 125 29.07 -7.07 9.73
CA GLN A 125 28.10 -8.04 9.21
C GLN A 125 27.09 -8.37 10.31
N LYS A 126 25.85 -7.89 10.12
CA LYS A 126 24.77 -8.07 11.10
C LYS A 126 23.95 -9.28 10.69
N THR A 127 23.87 -10.26 11.59
CA THR A 127 23.05 -11.45 11.35
C THR A 127 21.57 -11.13 11.51
N PHE A 128 20.72 -11.84 10.77
CA PHE A 128 19.26 -11.75 10.88
C PHE A 128 18.77 -11.88 12.33
N LEU A 129 19.38 -12.81 13.08
CA LEU A 129 19.04 -13.05 14.48
C LEU A 129 19.26 -11.82 15.37
N MET A 130 20.37 -11.09 15.17
CA MET A 130 20.63 -9.84 15.87
C MET A 130 19.59 -8.75 15.57
N GLY A 131 19.13 -8.69 14.32
CA GLY A 131 18.05 -7.77 13.93
C GLY A 131 16.74 -8.09 14.63
N MET A 132 16.38 -9.36 14.75
CA MET A 132 15.20 -9.78 15.52
C MET A 132 15.31 -9.42 17.01
N VAL A 133 16.48 -9.60 17.61
CA VAL A 133 16.71 -9.22 19.02
C VAL A 133 16.57 -7.71 19.21
N ALA A 134 17.14 -6.91 18.32
CA ALA A 134 17.01 -5.46 18.35
C ALA A 134 15.55 -4.98 18.17
N LEU A 135 14.71 -5.74 17.49
CA LEU A 135 13.29 -5.44 17.32
C LEU A 135 12.46 -5.81 18.56
N ILE A 136 12.78 -6.90 19.24
CA ILE A 136 12.01 -7.41 20.38
C ILE A 136 12.43 -6.72 21.71
N ALA A 137 13.69 -6.35 21.85
CA ALA A 137 14.23 -5.76 23.07
C ALA A 137 13.48 -4.48 23.53
N PRO A 138 13.20 -3.49 22.66
CA PRO A 138 12.45 -2.30 23.07
C PRO A 138 11.02 -2.61 23.50
N LEU A 139 10.37 -3.61 22.90
CA LEU A 139 9.04 -4.05 23.33
C LEU A 139 9.06 -4.64 24.75
N CYS A 140 10.01 -5.54 25.03
CA CYS A 140 10.18 -6.10 26.38
C CYS A 140 10.50 -5.01 27.41
N SER A 141 11.32 -4.04 27.05
CA SER A 141 11.67 -2.89 27.88
C SER A 141 10.44 -2.01 28.17
N ILE A 142 9.64 -1.68 27.17
CA ILE A 142 8.40 -0.92 27.34
C ILE A 142 7.44 -1.67 28.30
N ILE A 143 7.24 -2.97 28.10
CA ILE A 143 6.38 -3.79 28.99
C ILE A 143 6.91 -3.75 30.43
N ALA A 144 8.22 -3.96 30.64
CA ALA A 144 8.82 -3.95 31.97
C ALA A 144 8.65 -2.59 32.66
N VAL A 145 8.88 -1.47 31.95
CA VAL A 145 8.69 -0.11 32.48
C VAL A 145 7.19 0.16 32.81
N LEU A 146 6.27 -0.21 31.92
CA LEU A 146 4.84 -0.02 32.14
C LEU A 146 4.34 -0.81 33.36
N LEU A 147 4.81 -2.04 33.59
CA LEU A 147 4.46 -2.85 34.75
C LEU A 147 4.94 -2.25 36.07
N THR A 148 5.98 -1.42 36.06
CA THR A 148 6.41 -0.70 37.28
C THR A 148 5.53 0.52 37.57
N ALA A 149 5.05 1.20 36.51
CA ALA A 149 4.33 2.46 36.63
C ALA A 149 2.80 2.28 36.72
N LEU A 150 2.25 1.33 35.95
CA LEU A 150 0.81 1.15 35.76
C LEU A 150 0.31 -0.14 36.45
N SER A 151 -1.03 -0.23 36.62
CA SER A 151 -1.68 -1.48 36.98
C SER A 151 -1.52 -2.52 35.86
N VAL A 152 -1.59 -3.81 36.17
CA VAL A 152 -1.44 -4.90 35.18
C VAL A 152 -2.44 -4.74 34.04
N PHE A 153 -3.69 -4.43 34.34
CA PHE A 153 -4.75 -4.24 33.34
C PHE A 153 -4.50 -3.02 32.44
N SER A 154 -4.07 -1.90 33.03
CA SER A 154 -3.70 -0.70 32.26
C SER A 154 -2.48 -0.97 31.37
N THR A 155 -1.51 -1.77 31.85
CA THR A 155 -0.34 -2.17 31.05
C THR A 155 -0.73 -3.00 29.84
N VAL A 156 -1.60 -4.02 30.03
CA VAL A 156 -2.09 -4.84 28.91
C VAL A 156 -2.83 -4.00 27.88
N ALA A 157 -3.65 -3.05 28.32
CA ALA A 157 -4.34 -2.13 27.41
C ALA A 157 -3.36 -1.25 26.62
N VAL A 158 -2.38 -0.63 27.31
CA VAL A 158 -1.37 0.22 26.66
C VAL A 158 -0.52 -0.59 25.67
N VAL A 159 -0.04 -1.77 26.06
CA VAL A 159 0.75 -2.65 25.19
C VAL A 159 -0.01 -3.06 23.94
N GLY A 160 -1.31 -3.38 24.07
CA GLY A 160 -2.16 -3.67 22.90
C GLY A 160 -2.23 -2.50 21.91
N VAL A 161 -2.36 -1.27 22.39
CA VAL A 161 -2.34 -0.07 21.55
C VAL A 161 -0.95 0.16 20.95
N VAL A 162 0.12 0.02 21.75
CA VAL A 162 1.52 0.16 21.28
C VAL A 162 1.80 -0.77 20.12
N LEU A 163 1.46 -2.05 20.27
CA LEU A 163 1.67 -3.05 19.22
C LEU A 163 0.85 -2.75 17.96
N GLY A 164 -0.42 -2.39 18.13
CA GLY A 164 -1.29 -2.04 17.00
C GLY A 164 -0.77 -0.83 16.23
N VAL A 165 -0.40 0.24 16.92
CA VAL A 165 0.11 1.47 16.29
C VAL A 165 1.48 1.25 15.66
N ALA A 166 2.39 0.54 16.35
CA ALA A 166 3.71 0.25 15.80
C ALA A 166 3.62 -0.62 14.55
N ALA A 167 2.82 -1.69 14.59
CA ALA A 167 2.60 -2.55 13.42
C ALA A 167 2.01 -1.74 12.24
N LEU A 168 1.01 -0.91 12.51
CA LEU A 168 0.40 -0.05 11.49
C LEU A 168 1.41 0.91 10.87
N THR A 169 2.23 1.57 11.70
CA THR A 169 3.26 2.51 11.23
C THR A 169 4.29 1.81 10.35
N VAL A 170 4.78 0.64 10.76
CA VAL A 170 5.77 -0.13 10.00
C VAL A 170 5.20 -0.63 8.67
N VAL A 171 3.99 -1.22 8.68
CA VAL A 171 3.36 -1.74 7.47
C VAL A 171 3.08 -0.63 6.48
N MET A 172 2.57 0.52 6.93
CA MET A 172 2.32 1.67 6.03
C MET A 172 3.64 2.21 5.47
N ALA A 173 4.67 2.41 6.28
CA ALA A 173 5.96 2.91 5.83
C ALA A 173 6.64 1.98 4.81
N VAL A 174 6.58 0.66 5.01
CA VAL A 174 7.12 -0.33 4.07
C VAL A 174 6.30 -0.35 2.78
N THR A 175 4.97 -0.31 2.89
CA THR A 175 4.09 -0.34 1.70
C THR A 175 4.25 0.93 0.86
N SER A 176 4.28 2.10 1.49
CA SER A 176 4.48 3.38 0.80
C SER A 176 5.87 3.46 0.17
N GLY A 177 6.92 3.00 0.88
CA GLY A 177 8.28 2.91 0.35
C GLY A 177 8.37 1.98 -0.86
N PHE A 178 7.78 0.80 -0.77
CA PHE A 178 7.75 -0.17 -1.86
C PHE A 178 7.02 0.37 -3.10
N GLN A 179 5.85 0.97 -2.92
CA GLN A 179 5.09 1.58 -4.01
C GLN A 179 5.84 2.75 -4.65
N GLY A 180 6.49 3.59 -3.83
CA GLY A 180 7.30 4.71 -4.30
C GLY A 180 8.50 4.26 -5.13
N GLU A 181 9.22 3.23 -4.67
CA GLU A 181 10.38 2.69 -5.39
C GLU A 181 9.99 2.05 -6.73
N ILE A 182 8.92 1.22 -6.74
CA ILE A 182 8.41 0.65 -8.00
C ILE A 182 7.98 1.75 -8.95
N ARG A 183 7.25 2.76 -8.46
CA ARG A 183 6.82 3.90 -9.28
C ARG A 183 8.01 4.63 -9.90
N ASN A 184 9.04 4.95 -9.12
CA ASN A 184 10.23 5.64 -9.60
C ASN A 184 10.98 4.81 -10.65
N ARG A 185 11.06 3.49 -10.47
CA ARG A 185 11.65 2.59 -11.46
C ARG A 185 10.85 2.53 -12.76
N VAL A 186 9.53 2.41 -12.67
CA VAL A 186 8.64 2.40 -13.84
C VAL A 186 8.74 3.72 -14.62
N ILE A 187 8.77 4.86 -13.93
CA ILE A 187 8.95 6.19 -14.55
C ILE A 187 10.33 6.31 -15.20
N GLY A 188 11.38 5.77 -14.58
CA GLY A 188 12.74 5.78 -15.15
C GLY A 188 12.93 4.87 -16.37
N LEU A 189 12.09 3.85 -16.53
CA LEU A 189 12.16 2.88 -17.62
C LEU A 189 11.30 3.26 -18.82
N ASN A 190 10.22 3.97 -18.61
CA ASN A 190 9.25 4.32 -19.63
C ASN A 190 9.25 5.82 -19.91
N ALA A 191 8.83 6.18 -21.11
CA ALA A 191 8.45 7.55 -21.39
C ALA A 191 7.27 7.95 -20.49
N HIS A 192 7.18 9.22 -20.11
CA HIS A 192 6.12 9.69 -19.23
C HIS A 192 4.75 9.66 -19.93
N VAL A 193 4.70 9.91 -21.23
CA VAL A 193 3.50 9.82 -22.06
C VAL A 193 3.89 9.27 -23.43
N LEU A 194 3.06 8.38 -23.95
CA LEU A 194 3.09 7.92 -25.34
C LEU A 194 1.96 8.61 -26.08
N VAL A 195 2.24 9.21 -27.22
CA VAL A 195 1.23 9.70 -28.17
C VAL A 195 1.15 8.72 -29.31
N LEU A 196 0.02 8.05 -29.45
CA LEU A 196 -0.26 7.05 -30.46
C LEU A 196 -1.28 7.61 -31.46
N LYS A 197 -1.23 7.13 -32.71
CA LYS A 197 -2.28 7.40 -33.71
C LYS A 197 -3.02 6.11 -34.01
N TYR A 198 -4.33 6.16 -34.05
CA TYR A 198 -5.12 5.02 -34.51
C TYR A 198 -4.89 4.79 -36.00
N GLY A 199 -4.56 3.55 -36.38
CA GLY A 199 -4.14 3.18 -37.72
C GLY A 199 -2.65 2.86 -37.78
N LEU A 200 -2.20 2.37 -38.93
CA LEU A 200 -0.79 2.00 -39.17
C LEU A 200 -0.06 3.05 -40.04
N ASP A 201 -0.62 4.23 -40.19
CA ASP A 201 -0.23 5.26 -41.16
C ASP A 201 0.36 6.53 -40.51
N PHE A 202 0.99 6.42 -39.34
CA PHE A 202 1.56 7.58 -38.68
C PHE A 202 2.88 8.03 -39.36
N GLN A 203 2.74 8.68 -40.54
CA GLN A 203 3.87 9.18 -41.34
C GLN A 203 4.25 10.63 -40.95
N GLU A 204 3.28 11.44 -40.50
CA GLU A 204 3.48 12.84 -40.10
C GLU A 204 4.07 13.01 -38.68
N TYR A 205 4.77 12.01 -38.19
CA TYR A 205 5.29 12.02 -36.82
C TYR A 205 6.33 13.12 -36.55
N ASP A 206 7.15 13.51 -37.53
CA ASP A 206 8.15 14.58 -37.35
C ASP A 206 7.46 15.95 -37.13
N GLU A 207 6.42 16.27 -37.91
CA GLU A 207 5.64 17.51 -37.74
C GLU A 207 4.90 17.49 -36.41
N THR A 208 4.24 16.38 -36.08
CA THR A 208 3.53 16.19 -34.81
C THR A 208 4.49 16.34 -33.64
N MET A 209 5.68 15.78 -33.72
CA MET A 209 6.70 15.87 -32.67
C MET A 209 7.19 17.31 -32.46
N GLN A 210 7.38 18.09 -33.53
CA GLN A 210 7.74 19.52 -33.42
C GLN A 210 6.64 20.33 -32.71
N LYS A 211 5.36 20.07 -33.03
CA LYS A 211 4.22 20.68 -32.35
C LYS A 211 4.19 20.35 -30.84
N LEU A 212 4.50 19.10 -30.50
CA LEU A 212 4.54 18.64 -29.11
C LEU A 212 5.72 19.25 -28.34
N LEU A 213 6.90 19.35 -28.95
CA LEU A 213 8.08 19.96 -28.34
C LEU A 213 7.92 21.48 -28.09
N ALA A 214 7.01 22.15 -28.82
CA ALA A 214 6.69 23.56 -28.58
C ALA A 214 5.89 23.76 -27.28
N GLN A 215 5.36 22.71 -26.67
CA GLN A 215 4.59 22.80 -25.43
C GLN A 215 5.52 22.85 -24.20
N PRO A 216 5.32 23.76 -23.24
CA PRO A 216 6.20 23.94 -22.09
C PRO A 216 6.27 22.73 -21.13
N ALA A 217 5.27 21.85 -21.22
CA ALA A 217 5.22 20.61 -20.43
C ALA A 217 6.14 19.51 -20.97
N VAL A 218 6.57 19.59 -22.25
CA VAL A 218 7.35 18.56 -22.94
C VAL A 218 8.81 18.94 -22.96
N LYS A 219 9.68 18.10 -22.38
CA LYS A 219 11.12 18.31 -22.30
C LYS A 219 11.86 17.67 -23.49
N ALA A 220 11.42 16.50 -23.91
CA ALA A 220 11.99 15.76 -25.04
C ALA A 220 10.93 14.87 -25.69
N ALA A 221 11.14 14.53 -26.96
CA ALA A 221 10.29 13.64 -27.73
C ALA A 221 11.14 12.75 -28.64
N SER A 222 10.70 11.50 -28.84
CA SER A 222 11.37 10.53 -29.73
C SER A 222 10.33 9.65 -30.40
N PRO A 223 10.43 9.41 -31.72
CA PRO A 223 9.57 8.47 -32.42
C PRO A 223 10.00 7.04 -32.09
N PHE A 224 9.05 6.11 -32.08
CA PHE A 224 9.31 4.69 -31.85
C PHE A 224 8.41 3.79 -32.70
N VAL A 225 8.90 2.57 -32.91
CA VAL A 225 8.13 1.46 -33.50
C VAL A 225 8.10 0.33 -32.48
N TYR A 226 6.92 -0.19 -32.15
CA TYR A 226 6.75 -1.43 -31.39
C TYR A 226 6.14 -2.52 -32.26
N HIS A 227 6.74 -3.71 -32.25
CA HIS A 227 6.17 -4.87 -32.94
C HIS A 227 6.54 -6.18 -32.26
N GLU A 228 5.58 -7.11 -32.20
CA GLU A 228 5.86 -8.46 -31.69
C GLU A 228 6.45 -9.32 -32.82
N MET A 229 7.57 -9.98 -32.55
CA MET A 229 8.32 -10.79 -33.50
C MET A 229 8.81 -12.08 -32.84
N LEU A 230 9.35 -12.98 -33.66
CA LEU A 230 10.04 -14.17 -33.19
C LEU A 230 11.54 -13.97 -33.34
N LEU A 231 12.27 -14.13 -32.24
CA LEU A 231 13.73 -14.22 -32.25
C LEU A 231 14.14 -15.68 -32.36
N ALA A 232 15.00 -16.01 -33.32
CA ALA A 232 15.52 -17.36 -33.50
C ALA A 232 17.06 -17.35 -33.44
N LYS A 233 17.64 -18.27 -32.65
CA LYS A 233 19.05 -18.64 -32.65
C LYS A 233 19.18 -20.07 -33.12
N ASP A 234 20.08 -20.35 -34.08
CA ASP A 234 20.47 -21.69 -34.56
C ASP A 234 19.28 -22.58 -35.02
N GLY A 235 18.15 -21.99 -35.42
CA GLY A 235 16.98 -22.72 -35.90
C GLY A 235 16.15 -23.49 -34.85
N PHE A 236 16.69 -23.76 -33.68
CA PHE A 236 16.06 -24.57 -32.64
C PHE A 236 15.59 -23.77 -31.43
N ARG A 237 16.23 -22.65 -31.14
CA ARG A 237 15.86 -21.81 -29.96
C ARG A 237 15.12 -20.58 -30.44
N THR A 238 13.84 -20.54 -30.13
CA THR A 238 12.96 -19.43 -30.49
C THR A 238 12.34 -18.79 -29.25
N ALA A 239 12.09 -17.49 -29.31
CA ALA A 239 11.35 -16.75 -28.29
C ALA A 239 10.48 -15.69 -28.95
N GLY A 240 9.25 -15.54 -28.46
CA GLY A 240 8.42 -14.37 -28.76
C GLY A 240 9.01 -13.15 -28.08
N VAL A 241 9.24 -12.08 -28.83
CA VAL A 241 9.93 -10.87 -28.39
C VAL A 241 9.18 -9.63 -28.85
N LEU A 242 9.32 -8.56 -28.09
CA LEU A 242 8.85 -7.23 -28.44
C LEU A 242 10.03 -6.44 -29.00
N VAL A 243 9.98 -6.11 -30.28
CA VAL A 243 11.01 -5.31 -30.93
C VAL A 243 10.64 -3.84 -30.85
N LYS A 244 11.54 -3.05 -30.27
CA LYS A 244 11.44 -1.60 -30.19
C LYS A 244 12.44 -0.95 -31.16
N GLY A 245 11.93 -0.28 -32.17
CA GLY A 245 12.71 0.61 -33.03
C GLY A 245 12.91 1.95 -32.36
N ILE A 246 14.17 2.37 -32.18
CA ILE A 246 14.53 3.61 -31.50
C ILE A 246 15.34 4.53 -32.39
N ASP A 247 15.13 5.83 -32.24
CA ASP A 247 16.00 6.86 -32.79
C ASP A 247 17.24 7.04 -31.89
N ILE A 248 18.41 6.65 -32.33
CA ILE A 248 19.65 6.67 -31.54
C ILE A 248 19.99 8.09 -31.03
N GLN A 249 19.61 9.13 -31.78
CA GLN A 249 19.94 10.52 -31.44
C GLN A 249 18.93 11.12 -30.42
N ARG A 250 17.66 10.82 -30.58
CA ARG A 250 16.56 11.42 -29.80
C ARG A 250 16.16 10.59 -28.57
N ALA A 251 16.20 9.25 -28.66
CA ALA A 251 15.79 8.37 -27.58
C ALA A 251 16.53 8.57 -26.25
N PRO A 252 17.84 8.86 -26.20
CA PRO A 252 18.56 9.10 -24.95
C PRO A 252 18.09 10.33 -24.18
N ALA A 253 17.45 11.30 -24.84
CA ALA A 253 16.86 12.46 -24.17
C ALA A 253 15.51 12.14 -23.49
N VAL A 254 14.82 11.09 -23.96
CA VAL A 254 13.53 10.64 -23.40
C VAL A 254 13.70 9.55 -22.36
N LEU A 255 14.58 8.58 -22.64
CA LEU A 255 14.81 7.39 -21.81
C LEU A 255 16.27 7.33 -21.35
N ASP A 256 16.52 6.98 -20.10
CA ASP A 256 17.86 6.84 -19.53
C ASP A 256 18.56 5.53 -19.98
N MET A 257 18.48 5.21 -21.28
CA MET A 257 18.91 3.92 -21.84
C MET A 257 20.39 3.61 -21.63
N GLN A 258 21.25 4.63 -21.54
CA GLN A 258 22.68 4.43 -21.31
C GLN A 258 22.99 3.76 -19.97
N ARG A 259 22.14 3.98 -18.95
CA ARG A 259 22.28 3.34 -17.63
C ARG A 259 21.91 1.87 -17.62
N TRP A 260 21.16 1.41 -18.62
CA TRP A 260 20.73 0.02 -18.72
C TRP A 260 21.75 -0.89 -19.39
N LEU A 261 22.64 -0.32 -20.19
CA LEU A 261 23.62 -1.10 -20.93
C LEU A 261 24.64 -1.73 -19.98
N LEU A 262 24.83 -3.03 -20.11
CA LEU A 262 25.85 -3.76 -19.37
C LEU A 262 27.22 -3.59 -20.02
N PRO A 263 28.32 -3.49 -19.24
CA PRO A 263 29.64 -3.43 -19.77
C PRO A 263 29.95 -4.67 -20.64
N GLU A 264 30.63 -4.46 -21.73
CA GLU A 264 31.08 -5.56 -22.60
C GLU A 264 32.13 -6.40 -21.87
N PRO A 265 32.25 -7.70 -22.21
CA PRO A 265 33.30 -8.58 -21.64
C PRO A 265 34.72 -8.04 -21.85
N ASP A 266 34.93 -7.23 -22.90
CA ASP A 266 36.20 -6.61 -23.23
C ASP A 266 36.50 -5.31 -22.48
N GLY A 267 35.63 -4.94 -21.49
CA GLY A 267 35.80 -3.73 -20.68
C GLY A 267 35.50 -2.41 -21.40
N ARG A 268 34.98 -2.44 -22.61
CA ARG A 268 34.57 -1.24 -23.34
C ARG A 268 33.31 -0.65 -22.73
N PRO A 269 33.23 0.68 -22.64
CA PRO A 269 31.98 1.31 -22.17
C PRO A 269 30.87 1.01 -23.19
N PRO A 270 29.70 0.56 -22.69
CA PRO A 270 28.57 0.26 -23.55
C PRO A 270 28.08 1.55 -24.23
N SER A 271 27.84 1.49 -25.53
CA SER A 271 27.38 2.63 -26.31
C SER A 271 26.17 2.28 -27.17
N LEU A 272 25.14 3.12 -27.12
CA LEU A 272 24.00 3.03 -28.02
C LEU A 272 24.39 3.20 -29.50
N SER A 273 25.52 3.85 -29.79
CA SER A 273 26.01 4.00 -31.16
C SER A 273 26.37 2.67 -31.83
N ALA A 274 26.66 1.62 -31.03
CA ALA A 274 26.90 0.26 -31.55
C ALA A 274 25.69 -0.34 -32.28
N LEU A 275 24.47 0.16 -32.04
CA LEU A 275 23.28 -0.20 -32.81
C LEU A 275 23.30 0.31 -34.25
N GLY A 276 23.84 1.49 -34.46
CA GLY A 276 23.90 2.14 -35.80
C GLY A 276 25.05 1.70 -36.69
N ILE A 277 25.94 0.83 -36.17
CA ILE A 277 27.14 0.41 -36.90
C ILE A 277 26.97 -1.05 -37.32
N ASP A 278 26.96 -1.27 -38.65
CA ASP A 278 26.97 -2.62 -39.20
C ASP A 278 28.38 -3.23 -39.02
N GLN A 279 28.44 -4.34 -38.27
CA GLN A 279 29.69 -5.04 -37.99
C GLN A 279 29.58 -6.52 -38.31
N ALA A 280 30.70 -7.14 -38.68
CA ALA A 280 30.74 -8.58 -38.90
C ALA A 280 30.44 -9.35 -37.60
N PRO A 281 29.61 -10.42 -37.65
CA PRO A 281 29.37 -11.29 -36.51
C PRO A 281 30.62 -12.10 -36.13
N ARG A 282 30.66 -12.67 -34.92
CA ARG A 282 31.79 -13.50 -34.44
C ARG A 282 32.07 -14.70 -35.33
N ASP A 283 31.03 -15.24 -35.94
CA ASP A 283 31.12 -16.44 -36.81
C ASP A 283 31.65 -16.11 -38.22
N GLY A 284 32.02 -14.86 -38.46
CA GLY A 284 32.37 -14.38 -39.79
C GLY A 284 31.15 -14.12 -40.68
N GLY A 285 31.37 -13.47 -41.80
CA GLY A 285 30.31 -13.15 -42.76
C GLY A 285 30.14 -11.65 -43.01
N PRO A 286 29.12 -11.26 -43.77
CA PRO A 286 28.86 -9.86 -44.09
C PRO A 286 28.52 -9.07 -42.82
N PRO A 287 28.77 -7.74 -42.82
CA PRO A 287 28.37 -6.88 -41.73
C PRO A 287 26.84 -6.93 -41.54
N LEU A 288 26.41 -7.07 -40.29
CA LEU A 288 25.01 -7.15 -39.90
C LEU A 288 24.63 -5.97 -39.00
N PRO A 289 23.37 -5.51 -39.07
CA PRO A 289 22.87 -4.45 -38.20
C PRO A 289 22.87 -4.88 -36.74
N GLY A 290 23.10 -3.91 -35.84
CA GLY A 290 23.16 -4.13 -34.41
C GLY A 290 21.79 -4.34 -33.79
N LEU A 291 21.74 -5.16 -32.73
CA LEU A 291 20.57 -5.44 -31.92
C LEU A 291 20.97 -5.45 -30.44
N LEU A 292 20.21 -4.77 -29.58
CA LEU A 292 20.35 -4.89 -28.11
C LEU A 292 19.35 -5.90 -27.58
N VAL A 293 19.83 -6.76 -26.67
CA VAL A 293 19.04 -7.86 -26.07
C VAL A 293 18.92 -7.66 -24.56
N GLY A 294 17.75 -7.87 -24.01
CA GLY A 294 17.56 -7.88 -22.56
C GLY A 294 18.31 -9.04 -21.89
N ARG A 295 18.85 -8.81 -20.70
CA ARG A 295 19.72 -9.75 -19.97
C ARG A 295 19.09 -11.12 -19.77
N GLU A 296 17.83 -11.19 -19.35
CA GLU A 296 17.16 -12.47 -19.09
C GLU A 296 16.86 -13.24 -20.39
N LEU A 297 16.55 -12.53 -21.49
CA LEU A 297 16.41 -13.13 -22.80
C LEU A 297 17.76 -13.68 -23.31
N ALA A 298 18.83 -12.89 -23.16
CA ALA A 298 20.18 -13.32 -23.52
C ALA A 298 20.60 -14.58 -22.72
N ARG A 299 20.30 -14.63 -21.43
CA ARG A 299 20.59 -15.80 -20.59
C ARG A 299 19.78 -17.02 -21.01
N ARG A 300 18.47 -16.86 -21.28
CA ARG A 300 17.56 -17.95 -21.68
C ARG A 300 17.98 -18.58 -23.00
N LEU A 301 18.35 -17.76 -23.98
CA LEU A 301 18.78 -18.21 -25.32
C LEU A 301 20.29 -18.48 -25.40
N LYS A 302 21.03 -18.23 -24.30
CA LYS A 302 22.49 -18.32 -24.24
C LYS A 302 23.16 -17.45 -25.32
N LEU A 303 22.71 -16.19 -25.45
CA LEU A 303 23.24 -15.23 -26.39
C LEU A 303 24.45 -14.50 -25.82
N GLN A 304 25.44 -14.26 -26.66
CA GLN A 304 26.63 -13.45 -26.36
C GLN A 304 26.73 -12.28 -27.32
N THR A 305 27.43 -11.20 -26.91
CA THR A 305 27.71 -10.06 -27.76
C THR A 305 28.52 -10.52 -28.97
N GLY A 306 28.15 -10.08 -30.17
CA GLY A 306 28.77 -10.45 -31.44
C GLY A 306 28.13 -11.65 -32.15
N GLU A 307 27.23 -12.39 -31.52
CA GLU A 307 26.56 -13.53 -32.17
C GLU A 307 25.48 -13.10 -33.17
N ARG A 308 25.24 -13.97 -34.16
CA ARG A 308 24.17 -13.82 -35.15
C ARG A 308 22.85 -14.32 -34.62
N VAL A 309 21.79 -13.57 -34.88
CA VAL A 309 20.41 -13.94 -34.56
C VAL A 309 19.46 -13.56 -35.70
N ARG A 310 18.34 -14.23 -35.82
CA ARG A 310 17.32 -13.95 -36.84
C ARG A 310 16.04 -13.45 -36.18
N LEU A 311 15.53 -12.33 -36.71
CA LEU A 311 14.20 -11.84 -36.39
C LEU A 311 13.25 -12.22 -37.52
N VAL A 312 12.11 -12.78 -37.12
CA VAL A 312 11.05 -13.21 -38.02
C VAL A 312 9.78 -12.43 -37.68
N SER A 313 9.25 -11.69 -38.65
CA SER A 313 8.00 -10.97 -38.51
C SER A 313 6.85 -11.92 -38.89
N PRO A 314 5.98 -12.33 -37.95
CA PRO A 314 4.88 -13.26 -38.22
C PRO A 314 3.69 -12.62 -38.94
N LEU A 315 3.62 -11.29 -39.00
CA LEU A 315 2.42 -10.52 -39.39
C LEU A 315 2.51 -9.93 -40.80
N VAL A 316 3.55 -10.24 -41.58
CA VAL A 316 3.62 -9.85 -43.00
C VAL A 316 2.61 -10.69 -43.74
N GLY A 317 1.51 -10.08 -44.19
CA GLY A 317 0.44 -10.73 -44.95
C GLY A 317 -0.94 -10.72 -44.33
N LEU A 318 -1.13 -10.07 -43.14
CA LEU A 318 -2.45 -9.78 -42.60
C LEU A 318 -2.83 -8.32 -42.98
N ASP A 319 -3.47 -8.16 -44.15
CA ASP A 319 -4.12 -6.90 -44.48
C ASP A 319 -5.32 -6.67 -43.54
N TRP A 320 -5.15 -5.80 -42.56
CA TRP A 320 -6.23 -5.25 -41.72
C TRP A 320 -6.96 -4.15 -42.48
N THR A 321 -7.44 -4.40 -43.68
CA THR A 321 -8.41 -3.52 -44.29
C THR A 321 -9.77 -3.81 -43.64
N GLY A 322 -10.30 -2.81 -42.92
CA GLY A 322 -11.51 -2.92 -42.08
C GLY A 322 -12.84 -3.16 -42.80
N GLU A 323 -12.85 -3.70 -43.96
CA GLU A 323 -14.04 -4.14 -44.69
C GLU A 323 -14.05 -5.66 -44.71
N GLY A 324 -14.95 -6.25 -43.95
CA GLY A 324 -15.31 -7.67 -43.72
C GLY A 324 -15.12 -8.71 -44.82
N THR A 325 -14.15 -8.57 -45.68
CA THR A 325 -13.67 -9.56 -46.63
C THR A 325 -12.57 -10.41 -45.98
N PRO A 326 -12.66 -11.77 -46.10
CA PRO A 326 -11.59 -12.61 -45.58
C PRO A 326 -10.30 -12.21 -46.26
N ALA A 327 -9.34 -11.75 -45.42
CA ALA A 327 -8.04 -11.32 -45.85
C ALA A 327 -7.46 -12.29 -46.90
N ARG A 328 -7.20 -11.80 -48.10
CA ARG A 328 -6.33 -12.51 -49.06
C ARG A 328 -5.05 -12.81 -48.29
N ARG A 329 -4.72 -14.08 -48.11
CA ARG A 329 -3.39 -14.47 -47.66
C ARG A 329 -2.41 -13.86 -48.66
N SER A 330 -1.68 -12.84 -48.22
CA SER A 330 -0.54 -12.38 -49.00
C SER A 330 0.39 -13.59 -49.10
N GLU A 331 0.72 -13.98 -50.32
CA GLU A 331 1.69 -15.06 -50.58
C GLU A 331 3.13 -14.64 -50.23
N ASP A 332 3.32 -13.45 -49.69
CA ASP A 332 4.63 -12.97 -49.27
C ASP A 332 5.12 -13.80 -48.06
N PRO A 333 6.29 -14.40 -48.18
CA PRO A 333 6.87 -15.15 -47.07
C PRO A 333 7.16 -14.23 -45.89
N PRO A 334 7.11 -14.77 -44.63
CA PRO A 334 7.45 -13.97 -43.45
C PRO A 334 8.84 -13.31 -43.66
N ARG A 335 8.93 -12.02 -43.35
CA ARG A 335 10.21 -11.31 -43.47
C ARG A 335 11.14 -11.81 -42.38
N VAL A 336 12.30 -12.29 -42.84
CA VAL A 336 13.39 -12.76 -41.98
C VAL A 336 14.59 -11.85 -42.19
N GLN A 337 15.09 -11.26 -41.10
CA GLN A 337 16.29 -10.43 -41.17
C GLN A 337 17.29 -10.89 -40.10
N GLU A 338 18.55 -10.93 -40.49
CA GLU A 338 19.66 -11.28 -39.63
C GLU A 338 20.20 -10.03 -38.92
N PHE A 339 20.55 -10.21 -37.65
CA PHE A 339 21.10 -9.18 -36.78
C PHE A 339 22.31 -9.72 -36.04
N ARG A 340 23.18 -8.83 -35.61
CA ARG A 340 24.25 -9.12 -34.67
C ARG A 340 23.88 -8.57 -33.29
N VAL A 341 24.07 -9.35 -32.23
CA VAL A 341 23.92 -8.87 -30.86
C VAL A 341 25.01 -7.81 -30.60
N ALA A 342 24.61 -6.54 -30.61
CA ALA A 342 25.52 -5.41 -30.40
C ALA A 342 25.80 -5.17 -28.90
N GLY A 343 24.91 -5.60 -28.02
CA GLY A 343 25.07 -5.48 -26.57
C GLY A 343 23.92 -6.09 -25.80
N ILE A 344 24.11 -6.19 -24.49
CA ILE A 344 23.12 -6.69 -23.57
C ILE A 344 22.73 -5.56 -22.61
N PHE A 345 21.44 -5.36 -22.38
CA PHE A 345 20.95 -4.37 -21.41
C PHE A 345 20.21 -5.03 -20.25
N SER A 346 20.16 -4.36 -19.12
CA SER A 346 19.34 -4.71 -17.97
C SER A 346 18.55 -3.49 -17.53
N ALA A 347 17.28 -3.49 -17.83
CA ALA A 347 16.35 -2.43 -17.41
C ALA A 347 16.00 -2.51 -15.91
N GLY A 348 16.33 -3.65 -15.26
CA GLY A 348 15.98 -3.91 -13.87
C GLY A 348 14.52 -4.36 -13.70
N PHE A 349 13.81 -4.59 -14.77
CA PHE A 349 12.46 -5.10 -14.82
C PHE A 349 12.45 -6.40 -15.61
N ASP A 350 12.25 -7.52 -14.91
CA ASP A 350 12.45 -8.86 -15.47
C ASP A 350 11.58 -9.12 -16.73
N GLU A 351 10.36 -8.57 -16.77
CA GLU A 351 9.47 -8.71 -17.95
C GLU A 351 10.03 -8.01 -19.18
N TYR A 352 10.61 -6.80 -19.02
CA TYR A 352 11.29 -6.10 -20.12
C TYR A 352 12.57 -6.84 -20.53
N ASP A 353 13.37 -7.26 -19.55
CA ASP A 353 14.61 -7.98 -19.80
C ASP A 353 14.39 -9.35 -20.46
N ARG A 354 13.18 -9.93 -20.36
CA ARG A 354 12.80 -11.22 -20.98
C ARG A 354 12.26 -11.10 -22.39
N ARG A 355 11.67 -9.96 -22.76
CA ARG A 355 10.91 -9.85 -24.02
C ARG A 355 11.38 -8.73 -24.91
N LEU A 356 12.00 -7.68 -24.37
CA LEU A 356 12.34 -6.49 -25.12
C LEU A 356 13.66 -6.65 -25.88
N LEU A 357 13.62 -6.30 -27.16
CA LEU A 357 14.76 -6.09 -28.04
C LEU A 357 14.73 -4.65 -28.56
N MET A 358 15.90 -4.08 -28.79
CA MET A 358 16.02 -2.75 -29.38
C MET A 358 16.83 -2.79 -30.66
N VAL A 359 16.32 -2.15 -31.69
CA VAL A 359 16.98 -1.96 -32.99
C VAL A 359 16.88 -0.49 -33.39
N THR A 360 17.58 -0.09 -34.42
CA THR A 360 17.43 1.26 -34.97
C THR A 360 16.05 1.45 -35.59
N LEU A 361 15.50 2.66 -35.51
CA LEU A 361 14.18 2.98 -36.08
C LEU A 361 14.05 2.59 -37.55
N PRO A 362 15.01 2.91 -38.45
CA PRO A 362 14.91 2.52 -39.85
C PRO A 362 14.86 1.00 -40.06
N LYS A 363 15.61 0.23 -39.25
CA LYS A 363 15.59 -1.24 -39.34
C LYS A 363 14.29 -1.85 -38.83
N ALA A 364 13.69 -1.25 -37.78
CA ALA A 364 12.35 -1.65 -37.34
C ALA A 364 11.29 -1.38 -38.41
N GLN A 365 11.34 -0.22 -39.06
CA GLN A 365 10.42 0.15 -40.14
C GLN A 365 10.55 -0.79 -41.35
N GLU A 366 11.79 -1.17 -41.72
CA GLU A 366 12.07 -2.15 -42.77
C GLU A 366 11.48 -3.54 -42.43
N LEU A 367 11.67 -4.01 -41.18
CA LEU A 367 11.15 -5.29 -40.71
C LEU A 367 9.61 -5.35 -40.74
N VAL A 368 8.97 -4.27 -40.30
CA VAL A 368 7.50 -4.19 -40.27
C VAL A 368 6.93 -4.02 -41.67
N GLY A 369 7.69 -3.39 -42.57
CA GLY A 369 7.29 -3.22 -43.97
C GLY A 369 6.25 -2.14 -44.23
N LEU A 370 6.06 -1.22 -43.29
CA LEU A 370 5.09 -0.14 -43.39
C LEU A 370 5.69 1.19 -43.91
N GLY A 371 6.88 1.15 -44.48
CA GLY A 371 7.57 2.36 -44.98
C GLY A 371 7.97 3.29 -43.83
N ASN A 372 7.94 4.61 -44.06
CA ASN A 372 8.32 5.63 -43.09
C ASN A 372 7.18 5.91 -42.07
N THR A 373 6.72 4.88 -41.39
CA THR A 373 5.68 5.01 -40.33
C THR A 373 6.24 4.69 -38.98
N VAL A 374 5.61 5.21 -37.91
CA VAL A 374 5.93 4.91 -36.51
C VAL A 374 4.69 4.46 -35.77
N THR A 375 4.88 3.72 -34.68
CA THR A 375 3.78 3.34 -33.77
C THR A 375 3.31 4.54 -32.97
N GLY A 376 4.24 5.44 -32.59
CA GLY A 376 3.92 6.61 -31.81
C GLY A 376 5.14 7.46 -31.47
N ILE A 377 4.91 8.46 -30.63
CA ILE A 377 5.92 9.38 -30.12
C ILE A 377 6.01 9.22 -28.59
N GLU A 378 7.19 8.96 -28.09
CA GLU A 378 7.52 8.94 -26.66
C GLU A 378 7.85 10.35 -26.18
N LEU A 379 7.25 10.76 -25.07
CA LEU A 379 7.45 12.09 -24.50
C LEU A 379 8.03 12.01 -23.09
N ARG A 380 9.06 12.80 -22.85
CA ARG A 380 9.54 13.12 -21.50
C ARG A 380 8.95 14.46 -21.07
N LEU A 381 8.18 14.46 -20.01
CA LEU A 381 7.61 15.67 -19.41
C LEU A 381 8.62 16.34 -18.47
N ALA A 382 8.38 17.63 -18.18
CA ALA A 382 9.08 18.31 -17.11
C ALA A 382 8.82 17.61 -15.76
N ASP A 383 9.83 17.57 -14.89
CA ASP A 383 9.78 16.77 -13.64
C ASP A 383 8.59 17.13 -12.74
N SER A 384 8.16 18.39 -12.74
CA SER A 384 6.97 18.87 -12.02
C SER A 384 5.62 18.40 -12.59
N GLN A 385 5.61 17.84 -13.81
CA GLN A 385 4.41 17.44 -14.53
C GLN A 385 4.24 15.90 -14.62
N VAL A 386 5.19 15.14 -14.13
CA VAL A 386 5.20 13.67 -14.23
C VAL A 386 4.00 13.05 -13.51
N ASP A 387 3.61 13.59 -12.35
CA ASP A 387 2.43 13.14 -11.59
C ASP A 387 1.10 13.48 -12.26
N ALA A 388 1.14 14.45 -13.16
CA ALA A 388 -0.01 14.88 -13.95
C ALA A 388 0.03 14.32 -15.39
N ALA A 389 0.88 13.31 -15.67
CA ALA A 389 1.13 12.80 -17.01
C ALA A 389 -0.15 12.51 -17.81
N ARG A 390 -1.13 11.86 -17.19
CA ARG A 390 -2.45 11.61 -17.81
C ARG A 390 -3.14 12.90 -18.26
N ARG A 391 -3.25 13.88 -17.35
CA ARG A 391 -3.91 15.17 -17.66
C ARG A 391 -3.14 15.96 -18.71
N VAL A 392 -1.82 15.88 -18.67
CA VAL A 392 -0.96 16.52 -19.68
C VAL A 392 -1.14 15.82 -21.02
N GLY A 393 -1.12 14.48 -21.06
CA GLY A 393 -1.35 13.68 -22.26
C GLY A 393 -2.68 14.00 -22.94
N ASP A 394 -3.78 14.07 -22.16
CA ASP A 394 -5.10 14.43 -22.68
C ASP A 394 -5.13 15.85 -23.28
N LYS A 395 -4.46 16.82 -22.66
CA LYS A 395 -4.31 18.18 -23.19
C LYS A 395 -3.50 18.21 -24.48
N LEU A 396 -2.42 17.42 -24.56
CA LEU A 396 -1.61 17.33 -25.77
C LEU A 396 -2.40 16.72 -26.94
N VAL A 397 -3.20 15.69 -26.67
CA VAL A 397 -4.08 15.10 -27.69
C VAL A 397 -5.13 16.11 -28.15
N GLN A 398 -5.77 16.88 -27.24
CA GLN A 398 -6.69 17.94 -27.59
C GLN A 398 -6.01 19.03 -28.44
N PHE A 399 -4.78 19.40 -28.11
CA PHE A 399 -3.97 20.35 -28.87
C PHE A 399 -3.67 19.86 -30.30
N LEU A 400 -3.50 18.55 -30.50
CA LEU A 400 -3.32 17.93 -31.82
C LEU A 400 -4.64 17.80 -32.62
N GLY A 401 -5.78 18.20 -32.06
CA GLY A 401 -7.07 18.11 -32.71
C GLY A 401 -7.95 16.92 -32.28
N GLY A 402 -7.53 16.16 -31.28
CA GLY A 402 -8.25 14.98 -30.80
C GLY A 402 -8.03 13.74 -31.66
N PRO A 403 -9.07 12.90 -31.89
CA PRO A 403 -8.94 11.72 -32.74
C PRO A 403 -8.42 12.08 -34.13
N PRO A 404 -7.50 11.29 -34.70
CA PRO A 404 -7.14 9.92 -34.35
C PRO A 404 -6.03 9.74 -33.30
N PHE A 405 -5.58 10.80 -32.65
CA PHE A 405 -4.53 10.70 -31.64
C PHE A 405 -5.07 10.22 -30.28
N ARG A 406 -4.25 9.48 -29.55
CA ARG A 406 -4.48 8.99 -28.20
C ARG A 406 -3.21 9.14 -27.37
N SER A 407 -3.36 9.52 -26.11
CA SER A 407 -2.28 9.46 -25.13
C SER A 407 -2.40 8.22 -24.24
N VAL A 408 -1.25 7.65 -23.90
CA VAL A 408 -1.12 6.58 -22.90
C VAL A 408 -0.03 7.02 -21.93
N ASP A 409 -0.35 7.12 -20.65
CA ASP A 409 0.62 7.48 -19.64
C ASP A 409 1.38 6.25 -19.08
N TRP A 410 2.43 6.49 -18.32
CA TRP A 410 3.24 5.45 -17.72
C TRP A 410 2.44 4.53 -16.76
N GLU A 411 1.36 5.05 -16.10
CA GLU A 411 0.49 4.27 -15.23
C GLU A 411 -0.45 3.36 -16.03
N GLU A 412 -1.05 3.87 -17.11
CA GLU A 412 -1.90 3.11 -18.01
C GLU A 412 -1.11 2.00 -18.73
N LEU A 413 0.13 2.30 -19.16
CA LEU A 413 1.03 1.33 -19.78
C LEU A 413 1.30 0.13 -18.86
N ASN A 414 1.35 0.36 -17.55
CA ASN A 414 1.59 -0.65 -16.52
C ASN A 414 0.33 -0.91 -15.67
N HIS A 415 -0.87 -0.78 -16.27
CA HIS A 415 -2.16 -0.83 -15.58
C HIS A 415 -2.30 -2.03 -14.64
N ASN A 416 -1.91 -3.23 -15.08
CA ASN A 416 -2.00 -4.45 -14.28
C ASN A 416 -1.18 -4.37 -12.98
N LEU A 417 0.05 -3.83 -13.08
CA LEU A 417 0.93 -3.65 -11.93
C LEU A 417 0.33 -2.67 -10.92
N PHE A 418 -0.11 -1.48 -11.38
CA PHE A 418 -0.68 -0.47 -10.49
C PHE A 418 -2.04 -0.88 -9.93
N THR A 419 -2.83 -1.65 -10.67
CA THR A 419 -4.07 -2.24 -10.15
C THR A 419 -3.79 -3.27 -9.06
N ALA A 420 -2.79 -4.14 -9.25
CA ALA A 420 -2.36 -5.09 -8.21
C ALA A 420 -1.86 -4.37 -6.95
N LEU A 421 -1.06 -3.29 -7.08
CA LEU A 421 -0.58 -2.48 -5.95
C LEU A 421 -1.73 -1.77 -5.22
N ARG A 422 -2.73 -1.26 -5.94
CA ARG A 422 -3.94 -0.66 -5.34
C ARG A 422 -4.76 -1.69 -4.57
N LEU A 423 -4.97 -2.86 -5.16
CA LEU A 423 -5.67 -3.97 -4.49
C LEU A 423 -4.92 -4.43 -3.24
N GLN A 424 -3.59 -4.60 -3.32
CA GLN A 424 -2.76 -4.92 -2.18
C GLN A 424 -2.91 -3.88 -1.06
N LYS A 425 -2.87 -2.58 -1.39
CA LYS A 425 -3.07 -1.49 -0.42
C LYS A 425 -4.45 -1.57 0.24
N ALA A 426 -5.51 -1.84 -0.53
CA ALA A 426 -6.86 -1.99 0.01
C ALA A 426 -6.98 -3.18 0.98
N VAL A 427 -6.43 -4.34 0.62
CA VAL A 427 -6.40 -5.53 1.48
C VAL A 427 -5.62 -5.27 2.76
N LEU A 428 -4.43 -4.67 2.66
CA LEU A 428 -3.63 -4.31 3.84
C LEU A 428 -4.37 -3.32 4.73
N THR A 429 -5.04 -2.31 4.16
CA THR A 429 -5.85 -1.35 4.92
C THR A 429 -6.98 -2.04 5.68
N LEU A 430 -7.65 -3.03 5.06
CA LEU A 430 -8.68 -3.82 5.73
C LEU A 430 -8.12 -4.63 6.90
N VAL A 431 -6.98 -5.31 6.71
CA VAL A 431 -6.30 -6.07 7.77
C VAL A 431 -5.89 -5.14 8.92
N LEU A 432 -5.34 -3.98 8.60
CA LEU A 432 -4.93 -2.98 9.59
C LEU A 432 -6.14 -2.43 10.37
N PHE A 433 -7.25 -2.18 9.69
CA PHE A 433 -8.52 -1.82 10.36
C PHE A 433 -8.96 -2.89 11.36
N LEU A 434 -8.85 -4.17 10.99
CA LEU A 434 -9.17 -5.27 11.89
C LEU A 434 -8.26 -5.28 13.14
N ILE A 435 -6.96 -5.03 12.96
CA ILE A 435 -6.01 -4.93 14.09
C ILE A 435 -6.40 -3.78 15.04
N ILE A 436 -6.78 -2.62 14.49
CA ILE A 436 -7.25 -1.49 15.28
C ILE A 436 -8.54 -1.85 16.04
N LEU A 437 -9.46 -2.58 15.41
CA LEU A 437 -10.67 -3.05 16.05
C LEU A 437 -10.38 -3.97 17.24
N VAL A 438 -9.42 -4.89 17.08
CA VAL A 438 -8.96 -5.76 18.18
C VAL A 438 -8.36 -4.94 19.32
N ALA A 439 -7.53 -3.93 19.00
CA ALA A 439 -6.99 -3.01 20.02
C ALA A 439 -8.11 -2.24 20.75
N ALA A 440 -9.15 -1.80 20.03
CA ALA A 440 -10.33 -1.16 20.62
C ALA A 440 -11.08 -2.09 21.59
N CYS A 441 -11.30 -3.34 21.20
CA CYS A 441 -11.91 -4.36 22.08
C CYS A 441 -11.07 -4.61 23.34
N ASN A 442 -9.73 -4.63 23.20
CA ASN A 442 -8.83 -4.78 24.33
C ASN A 442 -8.95 -3.60 25.31
N ILE A 443 -9.07 -2.36 24.83
CA ILE A 443 -9.30 -1.18 25.67
C ILE A 443 -10.63 -1.30 26.42
N VAL A 444 -11.72 -1.67 25.72
CA VAL A 444 -13.03 -1.86 26.33
C VAL A 444 -12.98 -2.91 27.44
N ALA A 445 -12.37 -4.06 27.18
CA ALA A 445 -12.23 -5.14 28.15
C ALA A 445 -11.41 -4.69 29.38
N SER A 446 -10.25 -4.07 29.16
CA SER A 446 -9.36 -3.63 30.24
C SER A 446 -10.00 -2.53 31.10
N LEU A 447 -10.66 -1.55 30.47
CA LEU A 447 -11.37 -0.50 31.22
C LEU A 447 -12.61 -1.05 31.96
N THR A 448 -13.32 -2.01 31.37
CA THR A 448 -14.45 -2.64 32.04
C THR A 448 -13.99 -3.39 33.31
N LEU A 449 -12.84 -4.10 33.20
CA LEU A 449 -12.25 -4.77 34.33
C LEU A 449 -11.75 -3.79 35.40
N LEU A 450 -11.15 -2.66 34.99
CA LEU A 450 -10.77 -1.58 35.88
C LEU A 450 -11.98 -0.97 36.61
N VAL A 451 -13.14 -0.81 35.93
CA VAL A 451 -14.39 -0.36 36.55
C VAL A 451 -14.85 -1.34 37.64
N VAL A 452 -14.81 -2.65 37.35
CA VAL A 452 -15.18 -3.69 38.31
C VAL A 452 -14.25 -3.68 39.52
N GLU A 453 -12.95 -3.60 39.32
CA GLU A 453 -11.94 -3.51 40.40
C GLU A 453 -12.17 -2.27 41.31
N LYS A 454 -12.56 -1.15 40.70
CA LYS A 454 -12.74 0.13 41.39
C LYS A 454 -14.18 0.41 41.82
N THR A 455 -15.08 -0.57 41.71
CA THR A 455 -16.51 -0.39 42.02
C THR A 455 -16.75 0.15 43.43
N ARG A 456 -16.02 -0.35 44.44
CA ARG A 456 -16.13 0.11 45.83
C ARG A 456 -15.70 1.57 45.99
N GLU A 457 -14.58 1.95 45.37
CA GLU A 457 -14.09 3.35 45.44
C GLU A 457 -15.05 4.31 44.74
N VAL A 458 -15.62 3.90 43.60
CA VAL A 458 -16.65 4.67 42.88
C VAL A 458 -17.93 4.81 43.71
N ALA A 459 -18.37 3.74 44.40
CA ALA A 459 -19.54 3.79 45.28
C ALA A 459 -19.36 4.78 46.45
N ILE A 460 -18.17 4.80 47.08
CA ILE A 460 -17.83 5.77 48.13
C ILE A 460 -17.86 7.20 47.59
N LEU A 461 -17.21 7.47 46.43
CA LEU A 461 -17.21 8.79 45.82
C LEU A 461 -18.62 9.28 45.49
N ARG A 462 -19.49 8.39 45.01
CA ARG A 462 -20.89 8.71 44.74
C ARG A 462 -21.71 8.95 46.01
N ALA A 463 -21.46 8.20 47.07
CA ALA A 463 -22.07 8.42 48.38
C ALA A 463 -21.66 9.79 48.99
N MET A 464 -20.42 10.25 48.67
CA MET A 464 -19.93 11.58 49.06
C MET A 464 -20.46 12.71 48.15
N GLY A 465 -21.32 12.42 47.14
CA GLY A 465 -21.96 13.42 46.30
C GLY A 465 -21.39 13.62 44.93
N MET A 466 -20.43 12.77 44.46
CA MET A 466 -19.93 12.83 43.10
C MET A 466 -21.04 12.51 42.10
N SER A 467 -21.20 13.37 41.07
CA SER A 467 -22.23 13.18 40.05
C SER A 467 -21.87 12.05 39.06
N ALA A 468 -22.91 11.40 38.50
CA ALA A 468 -22.69 10.35 37.49
C ALA A 468 -21.89 10.80 36.26
N PRO A 469 -22.08 12.01 35.70
CA PRO A 469 -21.24 12.54 34.63
C PRO A 469 -19.75 12.69 35.01
N SER A 470 -19.47 13.10 36.26
CA SER A 470 -18.10 13.22 36.75
C SER A 470 -17.42 11.86 36.89
N VAL A 471 -18.14 10.81 37.29
CA VAL A 471 -17.59 9.44 37.24
C VAL A 471 -17.27 9.02 35.81
N ALA A 472 -18.18 9.27 34.85
CA ALA A 472 -17.92 8.96 33.45
C ALA A 472 -16.71 9.72 32.92
N SER A 473 -16.52 10.99 33.31
CA SER A 473 -15.36 11.80 32.86
C SER A 473 -14.04 11.25 33.40
N VAL A 474 -13.99 10.74 34.63
CA VAL A 474 -12.80 10.07 35.20
C VAL A 474 -12.38 8.87 34.37
N PHE A 475 -13.32 7.98 34.01
CA PHE A 475 -12.98 6.80 33.20
C PHE A 475 -12.66 7.16 31.75
N ARG A 476 -13.29 8.17 31.16
CA ARG A 476 -12.88 8.72 29.85
C ARG A 476 -11.46 9.27 29.89
N ALA A 477 -11.12 10.04 30.92
CA ALA A 477 -9.78 10.56 31.11
C ALA A 477 -8.75 9.44 31.27
N ALA A 478 -9.07 8.39 32.02
CA ALA A 478 -8.21 7.21 32.17
C ALA A 478 -7.99 6.50 30.82
N GLY A 479 -9.05 6.25 30.06
CA GLY A 479 -8.93 5.61 28.74
C GLY A 479 -8.21 6.48 27.73
N MET A 480 -8.42 7.80 27.73
CA MET A 480 -7.65 8.72 26.89
C MET A 480 -6.17 8.74 27.30
N GLY A 481 -5.86 8.62 28.60
CA GLY A 481 -4.48 8.47 29.09
C GLY A 481 -3.81 7.20 28.55
N ILE A 482 -4.51 6.06 28.55
CA ILE A 482 -4.07 4.80 27.93
C ILE A 482 -3.83 5.01 26.43
N GLY A 483 -4.78 5.64 25.73
CA GLY A 483 -4.68 5.92 24.31
C GLY A 483 -3.50 6.81 23.95
N LEU A 484 -3.30 7.91 24.69
CA LEU A 484 -2.17 8.83 24.47
C LEU A 484 -0.81 8.16 24.71
N LEU A 485 -0.66 7.47 25.85
CA LEU A 485 0.56 6.73 26.16
C LEU A 485 0.83 5.62 25.14
N GLY A 486 -0.19 4.83 24.81
CA GLY A 486 -0.07 3.75 23.84
C GLY A 486 0.26 4.25 22.44
N THR A 487 -0.43 5.29 21.96
CA THR A 487 -0.17 5.88 20.64
C THR A 487 1.22 6.50 20.54
N SER A 488 1.64 7.30 21.53
CA SER A 488 2.97 7.94 21.50
C SER A 488 4.09 6.90 21.53
N LEU A 489 4.02 5.92 22.44
CA LEU A 489 5.01 4.83 22.51
C LEU A 489 4.98 3.95 21.25
N GLY A 490 3.79 3.67 20.71
CA GLY A 490 3.63 2.89 19.49
C GLY A 490 4.22 3.59 18.26
N LEU A 491 3.98 4.90 18.11
CA LEU A 491 4.60 5.69 17.04
C LEU A 491 6.12 5.72 17.16
N VAL A 492 6.65 5.97 18.37
CA VAL A 492 8.11 5.98 18.59
C VAL A 492 8.71 4.61 18.26
N MET A 493 8.10 3.52 18.74
CA MET A 493 8.56 2.17 18.43
C MET A 493 8.46 1.84 16.94
N GLY A 494 7.36 2.22 16.27
CA GLY A 494 7.19 2.03 14.84
C GLY A 494 8.23 2.79 14.02
N LEU A 495 8.48 4.06 14.34
CA LEU A 495 9.51 4.87 13.69
C LEU A 495 10.93 4.33 13.93
N LEU A 496 11.22 3.89 15.14
CA LEU A 496 12.51 3.25 15.48
C LEU A 496 12.70 1.96 14.67
N THR A 497 11.66 1.14 14.58
CA THR A 497 11.68 -0.07 13.74
C THR A 497 11.92 0.26 12.26
N CYS A 498 11.25 1.27 11.71
CA CYS A 498 11.49 1.72 10.33
C CYS A 498 12.93 2.20 10.12
N ALA A 499 13.48 2.97 11.06
CA ALA A 499 14.88 3.43 11.02
C ALA A 499 15.86 2.24 11.09
N LEU A 500 15.56 1.24 11.93
CA LEU A 500 16.34 0.01 12.05
C LEU A 500 16.33 -0.80 10.75
N VAL A 501 15.16 -1.03 10.16
CA VAL A 501 14.98 -1.75 8.88
C VAL A 501 15.74 -1.04 7.77
N ARG A 502 15.64 0.29 7.67
CA ARG A 502 16.38 1.09 6.68
C ARG A 502 17.89 0.94 6.85
N ARG A 503 18.38 0.88 8.09
CA ARG A 503 19.81 0.76 8.38
C ARG A 503 20.34 -0.66 8.18
N LEU A 504 19.49 -1.66 8.38
CA LEU A 504 19.82 -3.06 8.10
C LEU A 504 20.10 -3.30 6.63
N GLY A 505 19.50 -2.50 5.74
CA GLY A 505 19.62 -2.68 4.30
C GLY A 505 19.26 -4.10 3.88
N TYR A 506 18.11 -4.61 4.34
CA TYR A 506 17.70 -5.98 4.07
C TYR A 506 17.75 -6.25 2.57
N LEU A 507 18.72 -7.07 2.16
CA LEU A 507 18.90 -7.41 0.74
C LEU A 507 17.75 -8.31 0.30
N LEU A 508 16.97 -7.81 -0.64
CA LEU A 508 15.92 -8.55 -1.34
C LEU A 508 16.52 -9.13 -2.63
N ASP A 509 16.01 -10.29 -3.06
CA ASP A 509 16.39 -10.78 -4.38
C ASP A 509 15.78 -9.86 -5.45
N ALA A 510 16.62 -9.02 -6.05
CA ALA A 510 16.22 -8.07 -7.08
C ALA A 510 15.51 -8.74 -8.28
N LYS A 511 15.72 -10.04 -8.49
CA LYS A 511 15.05 -10.79 -9.56
C LYS A 511 13.57 -11.04 -9.27
N VAL A 512 13.20 -11.16 -7.98
CA VAL A 512 11.83 -11.45 -7.55
C VAL A 512 11.09 -10.16 -7.23
N TYR A 513 11.74 -9.26 -6.48
CA TYR A 513 11.11 -8.06 -5.92
C TYR A 513 11.41 -6.78 -6.69
N MET A 514 12.26 -6.83 -7.72
CA MET A 514 12.69 -5.66 -8.50
C MET A 514 13.41 -4.57 -7.69
N ILE A 515 13.73 -4.83 -6.44
CA ILE A 515 14.30 -3.89 -5.48
C ILE A 515 15.42 -4.60 -4.73
N ASP A 516 16.57 -3.92 -4.60
CA ASP A 516 17.76 -4.50 -3.97
C ASP A 516 17.68 -4.50 -2.43
N HIS A 517 16.92 -3.55 -1.85
CA HIS A 517 16.72 -3.45 -0.40
C HIS A 517 15.30 -3.02 -0.08
N LEU A 518 14.84 -3.42 1.10
CA LEU A 518 13.50 -3.08 1.57
C LEU A 518 13.39 -1.56 1.81
N PRO A 519 12.66 -0.82 0.95
CA PRO A 519 12.50 0.61 1.14
C PRO A 519 11.49 0.87 2.25
N THR A 520 11.80 1.84 3.11
CA THR A 520 10.85 2.37 4.10
C THR A 520 10.73 3.86 3.88
N ASP A 521 9.57 4.31 3.48
CA ASP A 521 9.25 5.73 3.35
C ASP A 521 8.21 6.11 4.40
N VAL A 522 8.56 7.08 5.24
CA VAL A 522 7.71 7.55 6.33
C VAL A 522 7.15 8.91 5.97
N SER A 523 5.88 8.93 5.60
CA SER A 523 5.13 10.17 5.40
C SER A 523 4.61 10.70 6.74
N TRP A 524 4.97 11.95 7.09
CA TRP A 524 4.47 12.60 8.30
C TRP A 524 2.94 12.75 8.31
N ALA A 525 2.33 12.89 7.14
CA ALA A 525 0.88 12.92 7.00
C ALA A 525 0.24 11.57 7.41
N GLU A 526 0.84 10.44 7.01
CA GLU A 526 0.39 9.11 7.43
C GLU A 526 0.57 8.89 8.93
N VAL A 527 1.70 9.31 9.49
CA VAL A 527 1.95 9.23 10.95
C VAL A 527 0.91 10.03 11.74
N ALA A 528 0.62 11.26 11.30
CA ALA A 528 -0.40 12.11 11.93
C ALA A 528 -1.81 11.50 11.80
N PHE A 529 -2.14 10.92 10.64
CA PHE A 529 -3.41 10.24 10.42
C PHE A 529 -3.56 9.01 11.32
N ILE A 530 -2.52 8.15 11.41
CA ILE A 530 -2.51 6.97 12.28
C ILE A 530 -2.71 7.39 13.75
N GLY A 531 -1.97 8.39 14.22
CA GLY A 531 -2.07 8.90 15.58
C GLY A 531 -3.46 9.46 15.89
N GLY A 532 -3.98 10.32 15.00
CA GLY A 532 -5.31 10.91 15.14
C GLY A 532 -6.43 9.89 15.13
N MET A 533 -6.39 8.93 14.20
CA MET A 533 -7.39 7.86 14.10
C MET A 533 -7.36 6.93 15.31
N THR A 534 -6.17 6.56 15.80
CA THR A 534 -6.03 5.75 17.00
C THR A 534 -6.61 6.46 18.22
N LEU A 535 -6.32 7.74 18.42
CA LEU A 535 -6.87 8.51 19.53
C LEU A 535 -8.41 8.64 19.45
N LEU A 536 -8.96 8.81 18.26
CA LEU A 536 -10.39 8.83 18.03
C LEU A 536 -11.03 7.49 18.43
N ILE A 537 -10.44 6.37 17.98
CA ILE A 537 -10.92 5.03 18.32
C ILE A 537 -10.80 4.77 19.82
N CYS A 538 -9.70 5.17 20.48
CA CYS A 538 -9.55 5.09 21.92
C CYS A 538 -10.64 5.87 22.64
N LEU A 539 -10.96 7.08 22.18
CA LEU A 539 -12.04 7.90 22.75
C LEU A 539 -13.40 7.20 22.64
N LEU A 540 -13.73 6.67 21.47
CA LEU A 540 -15.00 5.96 21.24
C LEU A 540 -15.08 4.69 22.09
N SER A 541 -14.00 3.90 22.15
CA SER A 541 -13.94 2.66 22.94
C SER A 541 -14.10 2.89 24.44
N THR A 542 -13.71 4.07 24.94
CA THR A 542 -13.84 4.40 26.37
C THR A 542 -15.26 4.81 26.77
N LEU A 543 -16.12 5.15 25.81
CA LEU A 543 -17.48 5.63 26.09
C LEU A 543 -18.33 4.58 26.81
N TYR A 544 -18.29 3.34 26.32
CA TYR A 544 -19.09 2.25 26.90
C TYR A 544 -18.74 1.95 28.37
N PRO A 545 -17.47 1.65 28.73
CA PRO A 545 -17.14 1.39 30.15
C PRO A 545 -17.33 2.61 31.03
N ALA A 546 -17.13 3.84 30.54
CA ALA A 546 -17.38 5.06 31.30
C ALA A 546 -18.86 5.25 31.64
N LEU A 547 -19.76 4.99 30.68
CA LEU A 547 -21.19 5.05 30.90
C LEU A 547 -21.66 3.94 31.85
N ARG A 548 -21.10 2.75 31.79
CA ARG A 548 -21.36 1.65 32.71
C ARG A 548 -20.97 2.02 34.15
N ALA A 549 -19.77 2.59 34.32
CA ALA A 549 -19.30 3.09 35.62
C ALA A 549 -20.22 4.16 36.20
N ALA A 550 -20.72 5.09 35.36
CA ALA A 550 -21.64 6.15 35.76
C ALA A 550 -23.01 5.64 36.26
N ARG A 551 -23.45 4.47 35.80
CA ARG A 551 -24.73 3.85 36.19
C ARG A 551 -24.67 3.00 37.46
N LEU A 552 -23.50 2.78 38.06
CA LEU A 552 -23.34 2.02 39.30
C LEU A 552 -24.12 2.69 40.44
N ARG A 553 -24.95 1.89 41.17
CA ARG A 553 -25.65 2.36 42.33
C ARG A 553 -24.76 2.25 43.56
N PRO A 554 -24.69 3.29 44.44
CA PRO A 554 -23.84 3.23 45.64
C PRO A 554 -24.14 2.01 46.56
N ALA A 555 -25.41 1.63 46.66
CA ALA A 555 -25.84 0.50 47.48
C ALA A 555 -25.28 -0.85 47.01
N ASP A 556 -25.17 -1.04 45.65
CA ASP A 556 -24.69 -2.29 45.08
C ASP A 556 -23.17 -2.45 45.28
N GLY A 557 -22.41 -1.34 45.20
CA GLY A 557 -20.96 -1.35 45.39
C GLY A 557 -20.49 -1.48 46.85
N LEU A 558 -21.33 -1.14 47.83
CA LEU A 558 -21.04 -1.27 49.26
C LEU A 558 -21.46 -2.63 49.83
N ARG A 559 -22.29 -3.40 49.11
CA ARG A 559 -22.82 -4.71 49.53
C ARG A 559 -21.99 -5.90 49.05
N MET A 560 -20.99 -5.65 48.20
CA MET A 560 -20.05 -6.67 47.73
C MET A 560 -18.94 -6.88 48.80
N ASP A 561 -19.19 -7.71 49.78
CA ASP A 561 -18.19 -8.36 50.63
C ASP A 561 -18.06 -9.81 50.26
#